data_2df38ef71eb82895049af3108473ac84
#
_entry.id   2df38ef71eb82895049af3108473ac84
#
_cell.length_a   1.000
_cell.length_b   1.000
_cell.length_c   1.000
_cell.angle_alpha   90.00
_cell.angle_beta   90.00
_cell.angle_gamma   90.00
#
_symmetry.space_group_name_H-M   'P 1'
#
loop_
_entity.id
_entity.type
_entity.pdbx_description
1 polymer ?
#
loop_
_entity_poly.entity_id
_entity_poly.type
_entity_poly.pdbx_seq_one_letter_code
_entity_poly.pdbx_strand_id
1 'polypeptide(L)'
;MVVAIEPFATDGVGRVVERGVAEVFRADGLAAGVPGGDPAVLAAIREFNGLPFARRQLAGLDRGRVEATLRALSAARKLAAYPPLVDADGRRIAQAEHTVYVGSEGVEVLTN
;
A
#
# COMPACT_ATOMS: atom_id res chain seq x y z
N MET A 1 8.11 -21.44 -2.96
CA MET A 1 8.04 -19.99 -3.24
C MET A 1 6.62 -19.51 -2.91
N VAL A 2 6.47 -18.36 -2.26
CA VAL A 2 5.14 -17.75 -2.00
C VAL A 2 4.96 -16.60 -2.98
N VAL A 3 3.81 -16.55 -3.66
CA VAL A 3 3.46 -15.49 -4.63
C VAL A 3 2.02 -15.05 -4.45
N ALA A 4 1.73 -13.78 -4.73
CA ALA A 4 0.38 -13.27 -4.89
C ALA A 4 -0.02 -13.32 -6.37
N ILE A 5 -1.23 -13.75 -6.65
CA ILE A 5 -1.84 -13.76 -7.98
C ILE A 5 -3.02 -12.79 -7.93
N GLU A 6 -2.91 -11.69 -8.67
CA GLU A 6 -3.83 -10.54 -8.58
C GLU A 6 -4.39 -10.16 -9.95
N PRO A 7 -5.26 -10.99 -10.57
CA PRO A 7 -5.85 -10.67 -11.85
C PRO A 7 -6.82 -9.49 -11.75
N PHE A 8 -6.75 -8.59 -12.73
CA PHE A 8 -7.70 -7.53 -12.96
C PHE A 8 -8.57 -7.84 -14.16
N ALA A 9 -9.87 -7.59 -14.04
CA ALA A 9 -10.82 -7.69 -15.14
C ALA A 9 -11.53 -6.34 -15.33
N THR A 10 -11.77 -5.94 -16.57
CA THR A 10 -12.48 -4.69 -16.91
C THR A 10 -13.39 -4.92 -18.11
N ASP A 11 -14.45 -4.14 -18.21
CA ASP A 11 -15.30 -4.04 -19.40
C ASP A 11 -14.81 -2.93 -20.37
N GLY A 12 -13.62 -2.38 -20.13
CA GLY A 12 -12.95 -1.37 -20.94
C GLY A 12 -11.85 -1.95 -21.84
N VAL A 13 -10.83 -1.12 -22.10
CA VAL A 13 -9.72 -1.45 -23.02
C VAL A 13 -8.69 -2.44 -22.48
N GLY A 14 -8.86 -2.95 -21.28
CA GLY A 14 -7.93 -3.91 -20.67
C GLY A 14 -6.62 -3.27 -20.16
N ARG A 15 -6.60 -1.97 -19.91
CA ARG A 15 -5.44 -1.24 -19.41
C ARG A 15 -5.80 -0.49 -18.13
N VAL A 16 -5.02 -0.69 -17.07
CA VAL A 16 -5.11 0.06 -15.83
C VAL A 16 -4.05 1.16 -15.78
N VAL A 17 -4.39 2.26 -15.11
CA VAL A 17 -3.51 3.40 -14.84
C VAL A 17 -3.65 3.85 -13.40
N GLU A 18 -2.60 4.40 -12.84
CA GLU A 18 -2.65 5.07 -11.54
C GLU A 18 -3.37 6.41 -11.67
N ARG A 19 -4.42 6.61 -10.86
CA ARG A 19 -5.18 7.87 -10.85
C ARG A 19 -5.83 8.11 -9.49
N GLY A 20 -5.76 9.34 -9.01
CA GLY A 20 -6.38 9.76 -7.76
C GLY A 20 -5.40 9.92 -6.61
N VAL A 21 -5.95 10.06 -5.40
CA VAL A 21 -5.18 10.28 -4.18
C VAL A 21 -4.79 8.93 -3.59
N ALA A 22 -3.50 8.77 -3.28
CA ALA A 22 -3.01 7.57 -2.62
C ALA A 22 -3.57 7.45 -1.20
N GLU A 23 -4.05 6.26 -0.88
CA GLU A 23 -4.50 5.86 0.45
C GLU A 23 -3.69 4.70 1.03
N VAL A 24 -2.80 4.12 0.22
CA VAL A 24 -1.86 3.06 0.61
C VAL A 24 -0.44 3.58 0.44
N PHE A 25 0.40 3.29 1.42
CA PHE A 25 1.78 3.77 1.50
C PHE A 25 2.71 2.66 1.97
N ARG A 26 4.00 2.80 1.67
CA ARG A 26 5.07 2.04 2.29
C ARG A 26 6.17 3.00 2.73
N ALA A 27 6.65 2.84 3.95
CA ALA A 27 7.71 3.67 4.48
C ALA A 27 8.99 2.83 4.74
N ASP A 28 10.12 3.35 4.30
CA ASP A 28 11.43 2.71 4.45
C ASP A 28 12.40 3.61 5.24
N GLY A 29 13.41 3.00 5.86
CA GLY A 29 14.51 3.73 6.49
C GLY A 29 14.12 4.60 7.69
N LEU A 30 13.16 4.15 8.51
CA LEU A 30 12.63 4.92 9.64
C LEU A 30 13.50 4.91 10.89
N ALA A 31 14.58 4.10 10.94
CA ALA A 31 15.45 3.95 12.11
C ALA A 31 16.10 5.28 12.56
N ALA A 32 16.49 6.13 11.62
CA ALA A 32 17.15 7.40 11.87
C ALA A 32 16.19 8.56 12.22
N GLY A 33 14.90 8.29 12.38
CA GLY A 33 13.89 9.33 12.53
C GLY A 33 13.62 10.09 11.22
N VAL A 34 12.68 11.03 11.28
CA VAL A 34 12.31 11.88 10.13
C VAL A 34 12.04 13.28 10.66
N PRO A 35 12.80 14.30 10.25
CA PRO A 35 12.55 15.69 10.64
C PRO A 35 11.11 16.09 10.28
N GLY A 36 10.37 16.64 11.27
CA GLY A 36 8.97 17.01 11.09
C GLY A 36 7.97 15.86 11.19
N GLY A 37 8.43 14.62 11.42
CA GLY A 37 7.56 13.49 11.69
C GLY A 37 7.15 13.42 13.17
N ASP A 38 5.87 13.17 13.41
CA ASP A 38 5.35 12.95 14.78
C ASP A 38 5.84 11.58 15.31
N PRO A 39 6.43 11.52 16.52
CA PRO A 39 6.97 10.27 17.06
C PRO A 39 5.96 9.15 17.22
N ALA A 40 4.72 9.46 17.60
CA ALA A 40 3.67 8.45 17.77
C ALA A 40 3.22 7.88 16.42
N VAL A 41 3.09 8.72 15.40
CA VAL A 41 2.78 8.28 14.04
C VAL A 41 3.91 7.43 13.46
N LEU A 42 5.17 7.86 13.63
CA LEU A 42 6.32 7.08 13.18
C LEU A 42 6.43 5.73 13.89
N ALA A 43 6.11 5.67 15.20
CA ALA A 43 6.06 4.42 15.93
C ALA A 43 4.99 3.47 15.35
N ALA A 44 3.78 3.96 15.12
CA ALA A 44 2.70 3.17 14.51
C ALA A 44 3.07 2.67 13.10
N ILE A 45 3.74 3.50 12.29
CA ILE A 45 4.18 3.08 10.96
C ILE A 45 5.27 1.98 11.03
N ARG A 46 6.15 2.02 12.04
CA ARG A 46 7.18 0.98 12.23
C ARG A 46 6.60 -0.41 12.50
N GLU A 47 5.41 -0.50 13.12
CA GLU A 47 4.74 -1.79 13.38
C GLU A 47 4.41 -2.56 12.09
N PHE A 48 4.33 -1.88 10.95
CA PHE A 48 4.14 -2.54 9.65
C PHE A 48 5.42 -3.17 9.09
N ASN A 49 6.57 -3.01 9.75
CA ASN A 49 7.84 -3.66 9.38
C ASN A 49 8.25 -3.50 7.91
N GLY A 50 8.02 -2.30 7.33
CA GLY A 50 8.31 -2.02 5.93
C GLY A 50 7.29 -2.58 4.93
N LEU A 51 6.22 -3.20 5.41
CA LEU A 51 5.10 -3.60 4.56
C LEU A 51 4.20 -2.40 4.22
N PRO A 52 3.44 -2.45 3.14
CA PRO A 52 2.44 -1.44 2.84
C PRO A 52 1.36 -1.32 3.92
N PHE A 53 0.91 -0.10 4.16
CA PHE A 53 -0.18 0.20 5.09
C PHE A 53 -1.17 1.20 4.47
N ALA A 54 -2.43 1.10 4.85
CA ALA A 54 -3.45 2.05 4.45
C ALA A 54 -3.58 3.17 5.48
N ARG A 55 -3.89 4.40 5.03
CA ARG A 55 -4.14 5.56 5.89
C ARG A 55 -5.15 5.27 7.00
N ARG A 56 -6.21 4.51 6.72
CA ARG A 56 -7.22 4.11 7.70
C ARG A 56 -6.68 3.30 8.87
N GLN A 57 -5.56 2.62 8.71
CA GLN A 57 -4.90 1.86 9.80
C GLN A 57 -4.25 2.78 10.84
N LEU A 58 -4.09 4.08 10.52
CA LEU A 58 -3.62 5.12 11.43
C LEU A 58 -4.78 5.96 12.02
N ALA A 59 -6.03 5.57 11.82
CA ALA A 59 -7.21 6.36 12.22
C ALA A 59 -7.37 6.56 13.74
N GLY A 60 -6.66 5.77 14.57
CA GLY A 60 -6.59 5.98 16.02
C GLY A 60 -5.71 7.16 16.46
N LEU A 61 -4.99 7.79 15.54
CA LEU A 61 -4.09 8.92 15.79
C LEU A 61 -4.70 10.23 15.28
N ASP A 62 -4.19 11.36 15.78
CA ASP A 62 -4.61 12.68 15.30
C ASP A 62 -4.37 12.82 13.79
N ARG A 63 -5.42 13.14 13.04
CA ARG A 63 -5.38 13.23 11.58
C ARG A 63 -4.37 14.26 11.08
N GLY A 64 -4.29 15.41 11.75
CA GLY A 64 -3.35 16.47 11.36
C GLY A 64 -1.90 16.02 11.49
N ARG A 65 -1.56 15.31 12.59
CA ARG A 65 -0.23 14.74 12.82
C ARG A 65 0.10 13.63 11.80
N VAL A 66 -0.87 12.78 11.49
CA VAL A 66 -0.71 11.75 10.43
C VAL A 66 -0.37 12.41 9.10
N GLU A 67 -1.17 13.40 8.66
CA GLU A 67 -0.93 14.08 7.38
C GLU A 67 0.42 14.84 7.35
N ALA A 68 0.79 15.51 8.44
CA ALA A 68 2.08 16.17 8.55
C ALA A 68 3.25 15.18 8.45
N THR A 69 3.12 14.03 9.12
CA THR A 69 4.16 12.99 9.10
C THR A 69 4.29 12.34 7.72
N LEU A 70 3.18 12.03 7.05
CA LEU A 70 3.22 11.48 5.68
C LEU A 70 3.89 12.47 4.71
N ARG A 71 3.61 13.77 4.84
CA ARG A 71 4.30 14.81 4.05
C ARG A 71 5.81 14.86 4.36
N ALA A 72 6.18 14.80 5.64
CA ALA A 72 7.59 14.79 6.05
C ALA A 72 8.34 13.57 5.50
N LEU A 73 7.72 12.38 5.56
CA LEU A 73 8.25 11.15 4.98
C LEU A 73 8.42 11.25 3.47
N SER A 74 7.44 11.83 2.77
CA SER A 74 7.49 12.06 1.32
C SER A 74 8.64 13.03 0.97
N ALA A 75 8.77 14.15 1.67
CA ALA A 75 9.83 15.12 1.47
C ALA A 75 11.23 14.51 1.72
N ALA A 76 11.34 13.60 2.70
CA ALA A 76 12.56 12.86 2.98
C ALA A 76 12.82 11.69 2.01
N ARG A 77 11.95 11.46 1.01
CA ARG A 77 12.00 10.32 0.07
C ARG A 77 11.98 8.96 0.77
N LYS A 78 11.27 8.88 1.89
CA LYS A 78 11.11 7.66 2.69
C LYS A 78 9.70 7.08 2.61
N LEU A 79 8.84 7.62 1.73
CA LEU A 79 7.47 7.16 1.53
C LEU A 79 7.22 6.84 0.06
N ALA A 80 6.88 5.60 -0.22
CA ALA A 80 6.24 5.22 -1.47
C ALA A 80 4.73 5.36 -1.29
N ALA A 81 4.06 5.95 -2.26
CA ALA A 81 2.61 6.11 -2.30
C ALA A 81 2.03 5.31 -3.47
N TYR A 82 0.94 4.62 -3.22
CA TYR A 82 0.25 3.78 -4.20
C TYR A 82 -1.13 4.37 -4.50
N PRO A 83 -1.27 5.15 -5.60
CA PRO A 83 -2.56 5.62 -6.06
C PRO A 83 -3.47 4.48 -6.47
N PRO A 84 -4.80 4.66 -6.47
CA PRO A 84 -5.73 3.67 -6.99
C PRO A 84 -5.43 3.31 -8.44
N LEU A 85 -5.53 2.02 -8.76
CA LEU A 85 -5.52 1.53 -10.13
C LEU A 85 -6.94 1.63 -10.69
N VAL A 86 -7.10 2.32 -11.79
CA VAL A 86 -8.38 2.51 -12.47
C VAL A 86 -8.26 2.11 -13.95
N ASP A 87 -9.37 1.72 -14.56
CA ASP A 87 -9.39 1.52 -16.01
C ASP A 87 -9.08 2.82 -16.75
N ALA A 88 -8.27 2.76 -17.81
CA ALA A 88 -7.81 3.94 -18.53
C ALA A 88 -8.95 4.78 -19.11
N ASP A 89 -10.06 4.15 -19.50
CA ASP A 89 -11.26 4.77 -20.06
C ASP A 89 -12.35 5.02 -18.99
N GLY A 90 -12.06 4.76 -17.70
CA GLY A 90 -13.01 4.98 -16.62
C GLY A 90 -14.12 3.92 -16.54
N ARG A 91 -13.91 2.75 -17.13
CA ARG A 91 -14.83 1.62 -17.05
C ARG A 91 -14.70 0.92 -15.69
N ARG A 92 -15.62 0.00 -15.42
CA ARG A 92 -15.56 -0.80 -14.20
C ARG A 92 -14.38 -1.74 -14.22
N ILE A 93 -13.78 -1.92 -13.04
CA ILE A 93 -12.69 -2.85 -12.83
C ILE A 93 -13.03 -3.74 -11.63
N ALA A 94 -12.67 -4.99 -11.72
CA ALA A 94 -12.72 -5.94 -10.61
C ALA A 94 -11.35 -6.58 -10.44
N GLN A 95 -11.02 -6.91 -9.21
CA GLN A 95 -9.80 -7.62 -8.84
C GLN A 95 -10.17 -8.83 -7.99
N ALA A 96 -9.47 -9.91 -8.19
CA ALA A 96 -9.39 -11.04 -7.26
C ALA A 96 -7.94 -11.20 -6.83
N GLU A 97 -7.71 -11.81 -5.66
CA GLU A 97 -6.37 -12.04 -5.15
C GLU A 97 -6.32 -13.36 -4.39
N HIS A 98 -5.26 -14.13 -4.65
CA HIS A 98 -4.86 -15.25 -3.80
C HIS A 98 -3.36 -15.25 -3.58
N THR A 99 -2.96 -15.48 -2.33
CA THR A 99 -1.58 -15.85 -2.01
C THR A 99 -1.46 -17.36 -2.10
N VAL A 100 -0.48 -17.82 -2.86
CA VAL A 100 -0.25 -19.25 -3.08
C VAL A 100 1.18 -19.65 -2.74
N TYR A 101 1.35 -20.85 -2.20
CA TYR A 101 2.64 -21.49 -2.05
C TYR A 101 2.85 -22.44 -3.24
N VAL A 102 3.97 -22.27 -3.94
CA VAL A 102 4.40 -23.14 -5.03
C VAL A 102 5.54 -24.02 -4.52
N GLY A 103 5.27 -25.30 -4.32
CA GLY A 103 6.22 -26.31 -3.88
C GLY A 103 6.57 -27.31 -4.99
N SER A 104 7.39 -28.31 -4.65
CA SER A 104 7.75 -29.42 -5.56
C SER A 104 6.58 -30.35 -5.86
N GLU A 105 5.66 -30.48 -4.91
CA GLU A 105 4.52 -31.41 -4.97
C GLU A 105 3.24 -30.74 -5.53
N GLY A 106 3.29 -29.44 -5.82
CA GLY A 106 2.14 -28.70 -6.36
C GLY A 106 1.97 -27.30 -5.77
N VAL A 107 0.75 -26.80 -5.87
CA VAL A 107 0.36 -25.46 -5.45
C VAL A 107 -0.68 -25.54 -4.34
N GLU A 108 -0.46 -24.78 -3.27
CA GLU A 108 -1.40 -24.60 -2.14
C GLU A 108 -1.87 -23.15 -2.06
N VAL A 109 -3.19 -22.94 -1.98
CA VAL A 109 -3.77 -21.61 -1.75
C VAL A 109 -3.75 -21.30 -0.26
N LEU A 110 -3.08 -20.21 0.12
CA LEU A 110 -2.90 -19.80 1.52
C LEU A 110 -3.99 -18.83 2.01
N THR A 111 -4.72 -18.19 1.09
CA THR A 111 -5.79 -17.24 1.40
C THR A 111 -7.12 -17.70 0.83
N ASN A 112 -8.19 -17.59 1.64
CA ASN A 112 -9.58 -17.91 1.25
C ASN A 112 -10.36 -16.63 0.94
#